data_cc52aa5d979e7c99ae0469e0101a8531
#
_entry.id   cc52aa5d979e7c99ae0469e0101a8531
#
_cell.length_a   1.000
_cell.length_b   1.000
_cell.length_c   1.000
_cell.angle_alpha   90.00
_cell.angle_beta   90.00
_cell.angle_gamma   90.00
#
_symmetry.space_group_name_H-M   'P 1'
#
loop_
_entity.id
_entity.type
_entity.pdbx_description
1 polymer ?
#
loop_
_entity_poly.entity_id
_entity_poly.type
_entity_poly.pdbx_seq_one_letter_code
_entity_poly.pdbx_strand_id
1 'polypeptide(L)'
;MSSLFDTFTGLPVHALVVHAVVVLVPLTAVGAILMVLWRSFSRRFGPLVVVVAAIAAGAALVAKESGEQLAARVGGGPPNHIALGRWMPLFAGAMFLLVLAFWLVDRGIPMNRPRPLWVKLLGAAVIIGALMATFWVVRVGDTGSRAVWTQIVPRA
;
A
#
# COMPACT_ATOMS: atom_id res chain seq x y z
N MET A 1 6.75 10.33 28.15
CA MET A 1 6.68 8.92 27.75
C MET A 1 6.81 8.89 26.23
N SER A 2 7.93 8.34 25.70
CA SER A 2 8.08 8.12 24.25
C SER A 2 7.06 7.06 23.84
N SER A 3 6.15 7.37 22.90
CA SER A 3 5.24 6.38 22.37
C SER A 3 6.02 5.43 21.45
N LEU A 4 5.57 4.18 21.33
CA LEU A 4 6.17 3.17 20.43
C LEU A 4 6.25 3.63 18.96
N PHE A 5 5.54 4.72 18.62
CA PHE A 5 5.53 5.31 17.29
C PHE A 5 6.57 6.44 17.10
N ASP A 6 7.39 6.72 18.11
CA ASP A 6 8.30 7.87 18.07
C ASP A 6 9.62 7.57 17.38
N THR A 7 10.40 6.68 17.98
CA THR A 7 11.72 6.28 17.47
C THR A 7 11.96 4.81 17.74
N PHE A 8 12.52 4.13 16.77
CA PHE A 8 13.04 2.79 16.91
C PHE A 8 14.55 2.84 16.63
N THR A 9 15.37 2.43 17.61
CA THR A 9 16.85 2.52 17.53
C THR A 9 17.40 3.89 17.14
N GLY A 10 16.73 4.98 17.57
CA GLY A 10 17.12 6.37 17.27
C GLY A 10 16.63 6.91 15.92
N LEU A 11 15.94 6.11 15.12
CA LEU A 11 15.32 6.54 13.85
C LEU A 11 13.82 6.78 14.02
N PRO A 12 13.23 7.81 13.39
CA PRO A 12 11.78 8.00 13.39
C PRO A 12 11.06 6.78 12.79
N VAL A 13 10.10 6.21 13.53
CA VAL A 13 9.31 5.05 13.08
C VAL A 13 8.65 5.34 11.74
N HIS A 14 8.18 6.57 11.52
CA HIS A 14 7.61 7.00 10.25
C HIS A 14 8.54 6.71 9.05
N ALA A 15 9.82 7.07 9.16
CA ALA A 15 10.79 6.86 8.07
C ALA A 15 10.99 5.37 7.75
N LEU A 16 10.99 4.50 8.77
CA LEU A 16 11.14 3.05 8.58
C LEU A 16 9.90 2.44 7.94
N VAL A 17 8.72 2.80 8.43
CA VAL A 17 7.45 2.21 7.97
C VAL A 17 7.06 2.70 6.56
N VAL A 18 7.39 3.93 6.20
CA VAL A 18 7.18 4.45 4.83
C VAL A 18 7.92 3.60 3.80
N HIS A 19 9.12 3.13 4.09
CA HIS A 19 9.86 2.24 3.19
C HIS A 19 9.13 0.90 2.98
N ALA A 20 8.53 0.34 4.03
CA ALA A 20 7.71 -0.85 3.90
C ALA A 20 6.49 -0.60 2.99
N VAL A 21 5.79 0.53 3.14
CA VAL A 21 4.63 0.89 2.30
C VAL A 21 5.03 1.03 0.84
N VAL A 22 6.13 1.76 0.55
CA VAL A 22 6.61 2.00 -0.82
C VAL A 22 7.01 0.72 -1.54
N VAL A 23 7.47 -0.31 -0.82
CA VAL A 23 7.83 -1.61 -1.39
C VAL A 23 6.62 -2.55 -1.46
N LEU A 24 5.88 -2.69 -0.35
CA LEU A 24 4.84 -3.70 -0.24
C LEU A 24 3.59 -3.37 -1.08
N VAL A 25 3.24 -2.10 -1.27
CA VAL A 25 2.07 -1.74 -2.08
C VAL A 25 2.28 -2.11 -3.56
N PRO A 26 3.37 -1.70 -4.25
CA PRO A 26 3.63 -2.15 -5.62
C PRO A 26 3.83 -3.67 -5.75
N LEU A 27 4.48 -4.31 -4.79
CA LEU A 27 4.65 -5.75 -4.76
C LEU A 27 3.29 -6.47 -4.69
N THR A 28 2.39 -5.99 -3.82
CA THR A 28 1.01 -6.48 -3.74
C THR A 28 0.28 -6.27 -5.06
N ALA A 29 0.43 -5.10 -5.69
CA ALA A 29 -0.21 -4.78 -6.96
C ALA A 29 0.21 -5.76 -8.06
N VAL A 30 1.50 -6.04 -8.19
CA VAL A 30 2.00 -7.06 -9.12
C VAL A 30 1.40 -8.42 -8.82
N GLY A 31 1.44 -8.87 -7.56
CA GLY A 31 0.84 -10.15 -7.15
C GLY A 31 -0.66 -10.22 -7.45
N ALA A 32 -1.40 -9.15 -7.19
CA ALA A 32 -2.84 -9.06 -7.46
C ALA A 32 -3.16 -9.15 -8.97
N ILE A 33 -2.40 -8.46 -9.81
CA ILE A 33 -2.54 -8.55 -11.28
C ILE A 33 -2.25 -9.99 -11.75
N LEU A 34 -1.18 -10.61 -11.25
CA LEU A 34 -0.86 -12.00 -11.58
C LEU A 34 -1.96 -12.98 -11.16
N MET A 35 -2.60 -12.77 -10.00
CA MET A 35 -3.75 -13.57 -9.56
C MET A 35 -4.95 -13.45 -10.49
N VAL A 36 -5.21 -12.26 -11.03
CA VAL A 36 -6.31 -12.04 -11.98
C VAL A 36 -5.99 -12.71 -13.31
N LEU A 37 -4.77 -12.56 -13.82
CA LEU A 37 -4.37 -13.06 -15.13
C LEU A 37 -4.16 -14.60 -15.16
N TRP A 38 -3.56 -15.15 -14.09
CA TRP A 38 -3.18 -16.57 -14.04
C TRP A 38 -3.84 -17.29 -12.87
N ARG A 39 -4.74 -18.18 -13.18
CA ARG A 39 -5.48 -18.97 -12.20
C ARG A 39 -4.58 -19.86 -11.34
N SER A 40 -3.59 -20.49 -11.95
CA SER A 40 -2.61 -21.31 -11.22
C SER A 40 -1.81 -20.51 -10.22
N PHE A 41 -1.45 -19.26 -10.57
CA PHE A 41 -0.80 -18.34 -9.63
C PHE A 41 -1.74 -17.96 -8.47
N SER A 42 -3.00 -17.61 -8.77
CA SER A 42 -4.01 -17.31 -7.75
C SER A 42 -4.19 -18.46 -6.74
N ARG A 43 -4.21 -19.69 -7.22
CA ARG A 43 -4.35 -20.89 -6.37
C ARG A 43 -3.14 -21.14 -5.49
N ARG A 44 -1.94 -20.99 -6.03
CA ARG A 44 -0.69 -21.32 -5.36
C ARG A 44 -0.22 -20.19 -4.43
N PHE A 45 -0.26 -18.96 -4.90
CA PHE A 45 0.32 -17.79 -4.23
C PHE A 45 -0.72 -16.79 -3.69
N GLY A 46 -2.02 -17.01 -3.96
CA GLY A 46 -3.09 -16.14 -3.48
C GLY A 46 -3.04 -15.85 -1.97
N PRO A 47 -2.88 -16.88 -1.10
CA PRO A 47 -2.75 -16.64 0.34
C PRO A 47 -1.58 -15.72 0.69
N LEU A 48 -0.43 -15.88 0.03
CA LEU A 48 0.75 -15.04 0.24
C LEU A 48 0.47 -13.58 -0.18
N VAL A 49 -0.15 -13.39 -1.34
CA VAL A 49 -0.51 -12.03 -1.83
C VAL A 49 -1.48 -11.36 -0.87
N VAL A 50 -2.47 -12.09 -0.34
CA VAL A 50 -3.41 -11.58 0.68
C VAL A 50 -2.67 -11.16 1.95
N VAL A 51 -1.74 -11.98 2.44
CA VAL A 51 -0.95 -11.65 3.65
C VAL A 51 -0.08 -10.41 3.40
N VAL A 52 0.59 -10.30 2.26
CA VAL A 52 1.41 -9.13 1.91
C VAL A 52 0.52 -7.88 1.78
N ALA A 53 -0.68 -8.01 1.21
CA ALA A 53 -1.65 -6.92 1.12
C ALA A 53 -2.12 -6.44 2.51
N ALA A 54 -2.37 -7.38 3.44
CA ALA A 54 -2.75 -7.06 4.82
C ALA A 54 -1.62 -6.32 5.55
N ILE A 55 -0.37 -6.78 5.39
CA ILE A 55 0.81 -6.12 5.97
C ILE A 55 0.98 -4.72 5.36
N ALA A 56 0.83 -4.56 4.04
CA ALA A 56 0.90 -3.26 3.37
C ALA A 56 -0.15 -2.28 3.89
N ALA A 57 -1.41 -2.74 4.08
CA ALA A 57 -2.48 -1.94 4.64
C ALA A 57 -2.21 -1.54 6.10
N GLY A 58 -1.75 -2.47 6.94
CA GLY A 58 -1.34 -2.19 8.31
C GLY A 58 -0.17 -1.21 8.39
N ALA A 59 0.85 -1.40 7.55
CA ALA A 59 1.98 -0.46 7.46
C ALA A 59 1.53 0.95 7.03
N ALA A 60 0.56 1.07 6.11
CA ALA A 60 0.02 2.38 5.71
C ALA A 60 -0.70 3.09 6.87
N LEU A 61 -1.40 2.36 7.73
CA LEU A 61 -2.00 2.92 8.95
C LEU A 61 -0.93 3.43 9.92
N VAL A 62 0.07 2.61 10.20
CA VAL A 62 1.18 2.98 11.10
C VAL A 62 1.96 4.17 10.54
N ALA A 63 2.20 4.21 9.21
CA ALA A 63 2.87 5.33 8.56
C ALA A 63 2.09 6.64 8.72
N LYS A 64 0.75 6.60 8.59
CA LYS A 64 -0.11 7.77 8.81
C LYS A 64 0.01 8.26 10.25
N GLU A 65 -0.24 7.40 11.23
CA GLU A 65 -0.23 7.77 12.65
C GLU A 65 1.15 8.29 13.11
N SER A 66 2.23 7.59 12.74
CA SER A 66 3.60 8.01 13.07
C SER A 66 4.00 9.30 12.35
N GLY A 67 3.48 9.55 11.15
CA GLY A 67 3.70 10.79 10.40
C GLY A 67 3.02 12.00 11.04
N GLU A 68 1.78 11.84 11.51
CA GLU A 68 1.05 12.89 12.24
C GLU A 68 1.76 13.25 13.56
N GLN A 69 2.25 12.24 14.28
CA GLN A 69 3.01 12.47 15.52
C GLN A 69 4.36 13.16 15.24
N LEU A 70 5.07 12.75 14.19
CA LEU A 70 6.33 13.39 13.78
C LEU A 70 6.09 14.86 13.41
N ALA A 71 5.06 15.15 12.61
CA ALA A 71 4.70 16.52 12.22
C ALA A 71 4.39 17.40 13.43
N ALA A 72 3.64 16.87 14.41
CA ALA A 72 3.32 17.59 15.65
C ALA A 72 4.57 17.96 16.47
N ARG A 73 5.62 17.11 16.45
CA ARG A 73 6.87 17.34 17.20
C ARG A 73 7.80 18.35 16.55
N VAL A 74 7.90 18.30 15.22
CA VAL A 74 8.79 19.21 14.47
C VAL A 74 8.14 20.55 14.14
N GLY A 75 6.92 20.79 14.64
CA GLY A 75 6.19 22.03 14.39
C GLY A 75 5.56 22.13 13.01
N GLY A 76 5.31 21.00 12.35
CA GLY A 76 4.72 20.91 11.02
C GLY A 76 5.49 19.99 10.07
N GLY A 77 4.99 19.88 8.83
CA GLY A 77 5.63 19.10 7.78
C GLY A 77 5.18 19.58 6.40
N PRO A 78 5.68 18.98 5.30
CA PRO A 78 5.31 19.40 3.95
C PRO A 78 3.79 19.26 3.74
N PRO A 79 3.05 20.37 3.48
CA PRO A 79 1.58 20.34 3.48
C PRO A 79 1.01 19.32 2.47
N ASN A 80 1.59 19.25 1.27
CA ASN A 80 1.17 18.31 0.22
C ASN A 80 1.42 16.85 0.60
N HIS A 81 2.53 16.56 1.29
CA HIS A 81 2.83 15.21 1.74
C HIS A 81 1.83 14.75 2.81
N ILE A 82 1.54 15.62 3.79
CA ILE A 82 0.55 15.34 4.84
C ILE A 82 -0.84 15.13 4.23
N ALA A 83 -1.26 16.03 3.32
CA ALA A 83 -2.56 15.96 2.68
C ALA A 83 -2.76 14.67 1.87
N LEU A 84 -1.74 14.23 1.12
CA LEU A 84 -1.79 13.00 0.33
C LEU A 84 -1.61 11.75 1.22
N GLY A 85 -0.71 11.81 2.19
CA GLY A 85 -0.37 10.69 3.07
C GLY A 85 -1.57 10.19 3.89
N ARG A 86 -2.47 11.10 4.32
CA ARG A 86 -3.68 10.73 5.08
C ARG A 86 -4.61 9.77 4.32
N TRP A 87 -4.59 9.77 2.98
CA TRP A 87 -5.41 8.90 2.14
C TRP A 87 -4.76 7.55 1.85
N MET A 88 -3.46 7.39 2.13
CA MET A 88 -2.73 6.16 1.83
C MET A 88 -3.35 4.90 2.45
N PRO A 89 -3.81 4.91 3.73
CA PRO A 89 -4.47 3.76 4.32
C PRO A 89 -5.76 3.36 3.62
N LEU A 90 -6.52 4.32 3.07
CA LEU A 90 -7.74 4.02 2.33
C LEU A 90 -7.42 3.25 1.03
N PHE A 91 -6.42 3.69 0.25
CA PHE A 91 -6.04 3.00 -0.99
C PHE A 91 -5.43 1.63 -0.73
N ALA A 92 -4.55 1.51 0.27
CA ALA A 92 -3.96 0.22 0.64
C ALA A 92 -5.01 -0.75 1.21
N GLY A 93 -5.91 -0.26 2.06
CA GLY A 93 -7.02 -1.03 2.63
C GLY A 93 -8.03 -1.49 1.58
N ALA A 94 -8.42 -0.61 0.66
CA ALA A 94 -9.31 -0.97 -0.45
C ALA A 94 -8.67 -2.02 -1.35
N MET A 95 -7.39 -1.90 -1.69
CA MET A 95 -6.64 -2.90 -2.44
C MET A 95 -6.61 -4.24 -1.70
N PHE A 96 -6.32 -4.25 -0.39
CA PHE A 96 -6.36 -5.47 0.42
C PHE A 96 -7.73 -6.16 0.37
N LEU A 97 -8.82 -5.41 0.59
CA LEU A 97 -10.17 -5.98 0.58
C LEU A 97 -10.55 -6.54 -0.79
N LEU A 98 -10.20 -5.86 -1.89
CA LEU A 98 -10.42 -6.35 -3.24
C LEU A 98 -9.63 -7.64 -3.53
N VAL A 99 -8.36 -7.69 -3.14
CA VAL A 99 -7.51 -8.88 -3.30
C VAL A 99 -8.05 -10.05 -2.49
N LEU A 100 -8.43 -9.82 -1.23
CA LEU A 100 -9.01 -10.82 -0.36
C LEU A 100 -10.33 -11.37 -0.94
N ALA A 101 -11.25 -10.49 -1.33
CA ALA A 101 -12.54 -10.88 -1.90
C ALA A 101 -12.35 -11.69 -3.20
N PHE A 102 -11.46 -11.23 -4.08
CA PHE A 102 -11.16 -11.95 -5.32
C PHE A 102 -10.58 -13.35 -5.04
N TRP A 103 -9.62 -13.46 -4.15
CA TRP A 103 -9.03 -14.74 -3.79
C TRP A 103 -10.04 -15.72 -3.18
N LEU A 104 -10.87 -15.25 -2.23
CA LEU A 104 -11.89 -16.07 -1.58
C LEU A 104 -12.91 -16.62 -2.58
N VAL A 105 -13.31 -15.80 -3.54
CA VAL A 105 -14.24 -16.21 -4.59
C VAL A 105 -13.56 -17.14 -5.59
N ASP A 106 -12.40 -16.76 -6.10
CA ASP A 106 -11.70 -17.52 -7.16
C ASP A 106 -11.32 -18.92 -6.71
N ARG A 107 -10.92 -19.09 -5.44
CA ARG A 107 -10.58 -20.40 -4.88
C ARG A 107 -11.79 -21.35 -4.81
N GLY A 108 -13.02 -20.84 -4.78
CA GLY A 108 -14.25 -21.64 -4.78
C GLY A 108 -14.64 -22.19 -6.15
N ILE A 109 -14.09 -21.65 -7.24
CA ILE A 109 -14.46 -22.06 -8.60
C ILE A 109 -13.57 -23.22 -9.06
N PRO A 110 -14.13 -24.37 -9.47
CA PRO A 110 -13.35 -25.51 -9.98
C PRO A 110 -12.45 -25.11 -11.16
N MET A 111 -11.22 -25.65 -11.24
CA MET A 111 -10.22 -25.27 -12.25
C MET A 111 -10.65 -25.58 -13.70
N ASN A 112 -11.50 -26.57 -13.89
CA ASN A 112 -12.06 -26.98 -15.18
C ASN A 112 -13.24 -26.09 -15.65
N ARG A 113 -13.72 -25.15 -14.82
CA ARG A 113 -14.78 -24.20 -15.20
C ARG A 113 -14.19 -22.82 -15.43
N PRO A 114 -14.63 -22.07 -16.47
CA PRO A 114 -14.22 -20.70 -16.66
C PRO A 114 -14.72 -19.80 -15.50
N ARG A 115 -14.00 -18.71 -15.22
CA ARG A 115 -14.47 -17.66 -14.28
C ARG A 115 -15.74 -17.02 -14.82
N PRO A 116 -16.84 -16.95 -14.05
CA PRO A 116 -18.06 -16.22 -14.43
C PRO A 116 -17.78 -14.74 -14.69
N LEU A 117 -18.66 -14.06 -15.42
CA LEU A 117 -18.49 -12.66 -15.77
C LEU A 117 -18.27 -11.74 -14.55
N TRP A 118 -19.05 -11.94 -13.49
CA TRP A 118 -18.94 -11.13 -12.27
C TRP A 118 -17.58 -11.29 -11.58
N VAL A 119 -16.95 -12.47 -11.66
CA VAL A 119 -15.57 -12.67 -11.13
C VAL A 119 -14.54 -11.97 -12.00
N LYS A 120 -14.76 -11.92 -13.32
CA LYS A 120 -13.91 -11.14 -14.24
C LYS A 120 -14.04 -9.64 -13.95
N LEU A 121 -15.25 -9.16 -13.67
CA LEU A 121 -15.49 -7.77 -13.27
C LEU A 121 -14.82 -7.46 -11.92
N LEU A 122 -14.91 -8.36 -10.93
CA LEU A 122 -14.17 -8.22 -9.68
C LEU A 122 -12.66 -8.20 -9.94
N GLY A 123 -12.14 -9.05 -10.83
CA GLY A 123 -10.74 -9.02 -11.25
C GLY A 123 -10.34 -7.68 -11.87
N ALA A 124 -11.19 -7.08 -12.72
CA ALA A 124 -10.95 -5.74 -13.25
C ALA A 124 -10.88 -4.68 -12.13
N ALA A 125 -11.79 -4.77 -11.14
CA ALA A 125 -11.76 -3.88 -9.98
C ALA A 125 -10.47 -4.06 -9.15
N VAL A 126 -9.96 -5.30 -9.00
CA VAL A 126 -8.67 -5.58 -8.36
C VAL A 126 -7.53 -4.88 -9.10
N ILE A 127 -7.48 -4.99 -10.43
CA ILE A 127 -6.43 -4.34 -11.25
C ILE A 127 -6.49 -2.82 -11.09
N ILE A 128 -7.69 -2.22 -11.19
CA ILE A 128 -7.87 -0.78 -11.02
C ILE A 128 -7.44 -0.35 -9.61
N GLY A 129 -7.87 -1.05 -8.56
CA GLY A 129 -7.48 -0.75 -7.18
C GLY A 129 -5.97 -0.86 -6.95
N ALA A 130 -5.32 -1.87 -7.56
CA ALA A 130 -3.87 -2.07 -7.50
C ALA A 130 -3.10 -0.93 -8.17
N LEU A 131 -3.54 -0.49 -9.36
CA LEU A 131 -2.94 0.63 -10.08
C LEU A 131 -3.14 1.95 -9.34
N MET A 132 -4.35 2.18 -8.79
CA MET A 132 -4.65 3.38 -8.01
C MET A 132 -3.81 3.45 -6.73
N ALA A 133 -3.69 2.35 -5.97
CA ALA A 133 -2.86 2.31 -4.76
C ALA A 133 -1.38 2.55 -5.10
N THR A 134 -0.87 1.96 -6.20
CA THR A 134 0.50 2.16 -6.66
C THR A 134 0.73 3.61 -7.10
N PHE A 135 -0.19 4.17 -7.89
CA PHE A 135 -0.11 5.59 -8.28
C PHE A 135 -0.09 6.50 -7.05
N TRP A 136 -0.94 6.21 -6.06
CA TRP A 136 -1.03 7.03 -4.86
C TRP A 136 0.25 6.95 -4.02
N VAL A 137 0.83 5.77 -3.81
CA VAL A 137 2.09 5.62 -3.05
C VAL A 137 3.25 6.34 -3.73
N VAL A 138 3.32 6.33 -5.06
CA VAL A 138 4.33 7.08 -5.82
C VAL A 138 4.16 8.60 -5.61
N ARG A 139 2.93 9.10 -5.65
CA ARG A 139 2.62 10.52 -5.40
C ARG A 139 3.01 10.96 -3.98
N VAL A 140 2.69 10.14 -2.98
CA VAL A 140 3.06 10.41 -1.58
C VAL A 140 4.58 10.38 -1.43
N GLY A 141 5.24 9.37 -2.01
CA GLY A 141 6.70 9.24 -1.97
C GLY A 141 7.43 10.41 -2.63
N ASP A 142 6.98 10.86 -3.80
CA ASP A 142 7.56 12.02 -4.51
C ASP A 142 7.46 13.30 -3.68
N THR A 143 6.31 13.57 -3.07
CA THR A 143 6.15 14.78 -2.23
C THR A 143 7.00 14.73 -0.96
N GLY A 144 7.19 13.55 -0.37
CA GLY A 144 8.06 13.36 0.79
C GLY A 144 9.54 13.51 0.45
N SER A 145 10.00 12.90 -0.64
CA SER A 145 11.39 12.99 -1.08
C SER A 145 11.77 14.42 -1.47
N ARG A 146 10.93 15.14 -2.21
CA ARG A 146 11.14 16.55 -2.55
C ARG A 146 11.31 17.43 -1.32
N ALA A 147 10.54 17.19 -0.26
CA ALA A 147 10.62 17.96 0.96
C ALA A 147 11.98 17.85 1.66
N VAL A 148 12.64 16.69 1.57
CA VAL A 148 13.98 16.47 2.12
C VAL A 148 15.07 17.04 1.19
N TRP A 149 15.01 16.67 -0.10
CA TRP A 149 16.10 16.96 -1.02
C TRP A 149 16.17 18.42 -1.48
N THR A 150 15.04 19.14 -1.56
CA THR A 150 15.07 20.58 -1.91
C THR A 150 15.76 21.47 -0.88
N GLN A 151 15.92 20.98 0.35
CA GLN A 151 16.67 21.69 1.40
C GLN A 151 18.18 21.37 1.36
N ILE A 152 18.57 20.24 0.77
CA ILE A 152 19.95 19.73 0.77
C ILE A 152 20.66 20.05 -0.55
N VAL A 153 19.92 20.01 -1.67
CA VAL A 153 20.48 20.28 -3.02
C VAL A 153 19.99 21.64 -3.50
N PRO A 154 20.87 22.66 -3.55
CA PRO A 154 20.52 23.95 -4.14
C PRO A 154 20.07 23.75 -5.60
N ARG A 155 19.01 24.43 -6.01
CA ARG A 155 18.65 24.47 -7.43
C ARG A 155 19.73 25.19 -8.20
N ALA A 156 20.32 24.51 -9.19
CA ALA A 156 21.19 25.14 -10.19
C ALA A 156 20.37 26.10 -11.03
#